data_18b6a9364d29e9417669d8f6d7e9a188
#
_entry.id   18b6a9364d29e9417669d8f6d7e9a188
#
_cell.length_a   1.000
_cell.length_b   1.000
_cell.length_c   1.000
_cell.angle_alpha   90.00
_cell.angle_beta   90.00
_cell.angle_gamma   90.00
#
_symmetry.space_group_name_H-M   'P 1'
#
loop_
_entity.id
_entity.type
_entity.pdbx_description
1 polymer ?
#
loop_
_entity_poly.entity_id
_entity_poly.type
_entity_poly.pdbx_seq_one_letter_code
_entity_poly.pdbx_strand_id
1 'polypeptide(L)'
;MPRPRNQIEGQDEHDNEMQQVAEKKTNKVEAIKRALIEALQKNLGVVTASCKAVGVDRATFYRYVNSDPEFAAEVKSMDDFVLDFAESSLHKQIREGNTTATIFFLKTKGKKRGYIERQELTGKDGQALNEPQKTDYSKLSTKELEQLYGLLRKANTD
;
A
#
# COMPACT_ATOMS: atom_id res chain seq x y z
N MET A 1 19.14 -43.57 48.84
CA MET A 1 17.97 -42.91 49.46
C MET A 1 17.09 -42.38 48.35
N PRO A 2 15.86 -42.87 48.17
CA PRO A 2 14.95 -42.30 47.15
C PRO A 2 14.46 -40.93 47.64
N ARG A 3 14.39 -39.95 46.74
CA ARG A 3 13.80 -38.60 46.99
C ARG A 3 12.33 -38.69 47.33
N PRO A 4 11.81 -37.85 48.23
CA PRO A 4 10.42 -37.94 48.64
C PRO A 4 9.48 -37.58 47.50
N ARG A 5 8.43 -38.38 47.27
CA ARG A 5 7.39 -38.30 46.24
C ARG A 5 6.62 -36.96 46.21
N ASN A 6 6.60 -36.26 47.32
CA ASN A 6 5.83 -35.02 47.51
C ASN A 6 6.39 -33.76 46.79
N GLN A 7 7.60 -33.82 46.24
CA GLN A 7 8.16 -32.69 45.46
C GLN A 7 7.85 -32.77 43.97
N ILE A 8 7.39 -33.89 43.47
CA ILE A 8 7.09 -34.09 42.04
C ILE A 8 5.63 -33.67 41.76
N GLU A 9 4.69 -33.97 42.66
CA GLU A 9 3.26 -33.65 42.51
C GLU A 9 2.99 -32.13 42.47
N GLY A 10 3.73 -31.31 43.23
CA GLY A 10 3.56 -29.85 43.25
C GLY A 10 4.16 -29.13 42.03
N GLN A 11 5.08 -29.75 41.30
CA GLN A 11 5.62 -29.19 40.06
C GLN A 11 4.68 -29.42 38.86
N ASP A 12 4.03 -30.56 38.78
CA ASP A 12 3.09 -30.91 37.72
C ASP A 12 1.80 -30.05 37.81
N GLU A 13 1.32 -29.72 39.01
CA GLU A 13 0.15 -28.83 39.21
C GLU A 13 0.48 -27.38 38.81
N HIS A 14 1.66 -26.88 39.18
CA HIS A 14 2.08 -25.53 38.85
C HIS A 14 2.34 -25.35 37.31
N ASP A 15 2.93 -26.34 36.66
CA ASP A 15 3.14 -26.37 35.24
C ASP A 15 1.81 -26.41 34.46
N ASN A 16 0.83 -27.17 34.97
CA ASN A 16 -0.51 -27.22 34.37
C ASN A 16 -1.26 -25.89 34.50
N GLU A 17 -1.19 -25.23 35.65
CA GLU A 17 -1.77 -23.89 35.85
C GLU A 17 -1.13 -22.83 34.92
N MET A 18 0.19 -22.87 34.79
CA MET A 18 0.92 -21.98 33.87
C MET A 18 0.51 -22.20 32.41
N GLN A 19 0.35 -23.44 31.98
CA GLN A 19 -0.12 -23.79 30.63
C GLN A 19 -1.55 -23.31 30.39
N GLN A 20 -2.47 -23.51 31.31
CA GLN A 20 -3.84 -23.03 31.21
C GLN A 20 -3.95 -21.50 31.15
N VAL A 21 -3.10 -20.78 31.88
CA VAL A 21 -3.04 -19.31 31.83
C VAL A 21 -2.47 -18.83 30.48
N ALA A 22 -1.47 -19.53 29.93
CA ALA A 22 -0.91 -19.23 28.63
C ALA A 22 -1.92 -19.45 27.50
N GLU A 23 -2.65 -20.58 27.51
CA GLU A 23 -3.72 -20.87 26.55
C GLU A 23 -4.86 -19.85 26.60
N LYS A 24 -5.31 -19.44 27.77
CA LYS A 24 -6.34 -18.41 27.95
C LYS A 24 -5.88 -17.06 27.38
N LYS A 25 -4.60 -16.70 27.54
CA LYS A 25 -4.03 -15.47 26.96
C LYS A 25 -3.96 -15.55 25.44
N THR A 26 -3.53 -16.67 24.87
CA THR A 26 -3.46 -16.90 23.44
C THR A 26 -4.84 -16.83 22.80
N ASN A 27 -5.81 -17.52 23.37
CA ASN A 27 -7.19 -17.51 22.89
C ASN A 27 -7.81 -16.11 22.92
N LYS A 28 -7.50 -15.30 23.94
CA LYS A 28 -7.93 -13.89 24.01
C LYS A 28 -7.31 -13.03 22.91
N VAL A 29 -6.02 -13.22 22.63
CA VAL A 29 -5.33 -12.48 21.55
C VAL A 29 -5.91 -12.84 20.20
N GLU A 30 -6.14 -14.12 19.92
CA GLU A 30 -6.75 -14.57 18.67
C GLU A 30 -8.19 -14.03 18.49
N ALA A 31 -8.99 -14.00 19.57
CA ALA A 31 -10.31 -13.39 19.52
C ALA A 31 -10.24 -11.89 19.17
N ILE A 32 -9.27 -11.16 19.72
CA ILE A 32 -9.06 -9.74 19.41
C ILE A 32 -8.64 -9.56 17.94
N LYS A 33 -7.73 -10.39 17.42
CA LYS A 33 -7.31 -10.32 16.03
C LYS A 33 -8.47 -10.55 15.07
N ARG A 34 -9.30 -11.57 15.31
CA ARG A 34 -10.52 -11.81 14.50
C ARG A 34 -11.48 -10.62 14.54
N ALA A 35 -11.74 -10.07 15.74
CA ALA A 35 -12.58 -8.88 15.88
C ALA A 35 -11.99 -7.67 15.12
N LEU A 36 -10.67 -7.53 15.08
CA LEU A 36 -10.01 -6.47 14.30
C LEU A 36 -10.19 -6.66 12.80
N ILE A 37 -10.09 -7.88 12.27
CA ILE A 37 -10.34 -8.16 10.85
C ILE A 37 -11.80 -7.85 10.48
N GLU A 38 -12.76 -8.30 11.28
CA GLU A 38 -14.18 -7.97 11.05
C GLU A 38 -14.43 -6.45 11.10
N ALA A 39 -13.80 -5.76 12.05
CA ALA A 39 -13.93 -4.31 12.15
C ALA A 39 -13.27 -3.59 10.97
N LEU A 40 -12.16 -4.09 10.44
CA LEU A 40 -11.52 -3.56 9.22
C LEU A 40 -12.44 -3.72 8.01
N GLN A 41 -13.09 -4.86 7.83
CA GLN A 41 -14.06 -5.06 6.77
C GLN A 41 -15.23 -4.08 6.86
N LYS A 42 -15.81 -3.91 8.06
CA LYS A 42 -16.93 -2.97 8.31
C LYS A 42 -16.54 -1.50 8.10
N ASN A 43 -15.29 -1.15 8.40
CA ASN A 43 -14.79 0.22 8.29
C ASN A 43 -13.94 0.46 7.02
N LEU A 44 -14.06 -0.40 6.00
CA LEU A 44 -13.36 -0.27 4.72
C LEU A 44 -11.84 -0.04 4.88
N GLY A 45 -11.21 -0.84 5.72
CA GLY A 45 -9.76 -0.79 5.95
C GLY A 45 -9.27 0.34 6.87
N VAL A 46 -10.15 1.18 7.41
CA VAL A 46 -9.76 2.32 8.26
C VAL A 46 -9.33 1.84 9.64
N VAL A 47 -8.02 1.65 9.83
CA VAL A 47 -7.41 1.10 11.05
C VAL A 47 -7.85 1.85 12.31
N THR A 48 -7.87 3.19 12.28
CA THR A 48 -8.25 3.99 13.47
C THR A 48 -9.68 3.72 13.93
N ALA A 49 -10.62 3.64 12.98
CA ALA A 49 -12.03 3.35 13.28
C ALA A 49 -12.19 1.90 13.80
N SER A 50 -11.49 0.96 13.19
CA SER A 50 -11.53 -0.46 13.56
C SER A 50 -10.95 -0.71 14.94
N CYS A 51 -9.80 -0.12 15.26
CA CYS A 51 -9.21 -0.20 16.59
C CYS A 51 -10.15 0.38 17.66
N LYS A 52 -10.78 1.53 17.39
CA LYS A 52 -11.74 2.15 18.28
C LYS A 52 -12.97 1.27 18.50
N ALA A 53 -13.47 0.62 17.45
CA ALA A 53 -14.64 -0.26 17.53
C ALA A 53 -14.39 -1.51 18.39
N VAL A 54 -13.16 -2.05 18.35
CA VAL A 54 -12.75 -3.24 19.15
C VAL A 54 -12.24 -2.86 20.54
N GLY A 55 -11.97 -1.58 20.80
CA GLY A 55 -11.40 -1.10 22.06
C GLY A 55 -9.90 -1.42 22.19
N VAL A 56 -9.17 -1.43 21.10
CA VAL A 56 -7.73 -1.73 21.04
C VAL A 56 -6.96 -0.49 20.60
N ASP A 57 -5.80 -0.27 21.18
CA ASP A 57 -4.92 0.83 20.75
C ASP A 57 -4.20 0.51 19.44
N ARG A 58 -3.97 1.54 18.62
CA ARG A 58 -3.25 1.42 17.32
C ARG A 58 -1.87 0.79 17.46
N ALA A 59 -1.14 1.11 18.53
CA ALA A 59 0.17 0.51 18.78
C ALA A 59 0.06 -1.03 18.94
N THR A 60 -0.98 -1.49 19.62
CA THR A 60 -1.25 -2.92 19.76
C THR A 60 -1.62 -3.58 18.43
N PHE A 61 -2.39 -2.92 17.57
CA PHE A 61 -2.69 -3.41 16.23
C PHE A 61 -1.41 -3.61 15.40
N TYR A 62 -0.55 -2.59 15.31
CA TYR A 62 0.71 -2.72 14.57
C TYR A 62 1.69 -3.71 15.19
N ARG A 63 1.66 -3.89 16.50
CA ARG A 63 2.43 -4.96 17.15
C ARG A 63 1.96 -6.33 16.67
N TYR A 64 0.66 -6.58 16.55
CA TYR A 64 0.14 -7.83 16.00
C TYR A 64 0.52 -8.02 14.54
N VAL A 65 0.39 -6.99 13.70
CA VAL A 65 0.84 -7.04 12.29
C VAL A 65 2.32 -7.40 12.16
N ASN A 66 3.17 -6.86 13.03
CA ASN A 66 4.62 -7.10 12.98
C ASN A 66 5.03 -8.47 13.58
N SER A 67 4.25 -9.00 14.52
CA SER A 67 4.59 -10.23 15.23
C SER A 67 3.92 -11.49 14.66
N ASP A 68 2.90 -11.33 13.83
CA ASP A 68 2.09 -12.42 13.28
C ASP A 68 1.95 -12.28 11.76
N PRO A 69 2.67 -13.13 10.99
CA PRO A 69 2.60 -13.10 9.54
C PRO A 69 1.22 -13.46 8.96
N GLU A 70 0.44 -14.32 9.62
CA GLU A 70 -0.92 -14.69 9.17
C GLU A 70 -1.85 -13.50 9.30
N PHE A 71 -1.85 -12.86 10.46
CA PHE A 71 -2.61 -11.64 10.68
C PHE A 71 -2.19 -10.51 9.74
N ALA A 72 -0.89 -10.35 9.48
CA ALA A 72 -0.38 -9.39 8.51
C ALA A 72 -0.89 -9.65 7.08
N ALA A 73 -0.96 -10.91 6.67
CA ALA A 73 -1.49 -11.31 5.37
C ALA A 73 -2.99 -11.01 5.26
N GLU A 74 -3.77 -11.29 6.31
CA GLU A 74 -5.20 -10.96 6.37
C GLU A 74 -5.43 -9.44 6.30
N VAL A 75 -4.66 -8.65 7.04
CA VAL A 75 -4.73 -7.18 6.98
C VAL A 75 -4.39 -6.67 5.58
N LYS A 76 -3.38 -7.24 4.93
CA LYS A 76 -3.00 -6.87 3.56
C LYS A 76 -4.10 -7.19 2.55
N SER A 77 -4.82 -8.29 2.72
CA SER A 77 -5.94 -8.64 1.83
C SER A 77 -7.12 -7.66 1.92
N MET A 78 -7.15 -6.82 2.96
CA MET A 78 -8.17 -5.77 3.08
C MET A 78 -8.01 -4.67 2.02
N ASP A 79 -6.80 -4.43 1.52
CA ASP A 79 -6.59 -3.45 0.44
C ASP A 79 -7.31 -3.88 -0.83
N ASP A 80 -7.24 -5.16 -1.19
CA ASP A 80 -7.96 -5.73 -2.33
C ASP A 80 -9.48 -5.68 -2.11
N PHE A 81 -9.95 -6.03 -0.91
CA PHE A 81 -11.36 -5.92 -0.55
C PHE A 81 -11.91 -4.50 -0.69
N VAL A 82 -11.16 -3.49 -0.25
CA VAL A 82 -11.55 -2.08 -0.36
C VAL A 82 -11.59 -1.63 -1.82
N LEU A 83 -10.64 -2.07 -2.64
CA LEU A 83 -10.64 -1.81 -4.08
C LEU A 83 -11.84 -2.46 -4.77
N ASP A 84 -12.14 -3.71 -4.49
CA ASP A 84 -13.31 -4.43 -5.04
C ASP A 84 -14.62 -3.73 -4.66
N PHE A 85 -14.73 -3.25 -3.41
CA PHE A 85 -15.88 -2.47 -2.96
C PHE A 85 -16.01 -1.16 -3.74
N ALA A 86 -14.91 -0.42 -3.92
CA ALA A 86 -14.90 0.83 -4.68
C ALA A 86 -15.24 0.59 -6.17
N GLU A 87 -14.68 -0.44 -6.79
CA GLU A 87 -15.00 -0.84 -8.17
C GLU A 87 -16.47 -1.23 -8.31
N SER A 88 -17.00 -2.01 -7.37
CA SER A 88 -18.42 -2.38 -7.35
C SER A 88 -19.33 -1.15 -7.26
N SER A 89 -18.99 -0.19 -6.42
CA SER A 89 -19.70 1.08 -6.28
C SER A 89 -19.64 1.91 -7.56
N LEU A 90 -18.49 1.96 -8.21
CA LEU A 90 -18.30 2.62 -9.50
C LEU A 90 -19.16 1.97 -10.58
N HIS A 91 -19.15 0.65 -10.69
CA HIS A 91 -19.99 -0.09 -11.64
C HIS A 91 -21.48 0.11 -11.40
N LYS A 92 -21.91 0.22 -10.15
CA LYS A 92 -23.30 0.55 -9.81
C LYS A 92 -23.66 1.94 -10.35
N GLN A 93 -22.85 2.95 -10.12
CA GLN A 93 -23.08 4.32 -10.62
C GLN A 93 -23.12 4.38 -12.15
N ILE A 94 -22.25 3.61 -12.83
CA ILE A 94 -22.28 3.51 -14.31
C ILE A 94 -23.62 2.93 -14.80
N ARG A 95 -24.12 1.87 -14.15
CA ARG A 95 -25.41 1.27 -14.50
C ARG A 95 -26.60 2.22 -14.25
N GLU A 96 -26.48 3.09 -13.26
CA GLU A 96 -27.46 4.14 -12.94
C GLU A 96 -27.38 5.35 -13.89
N GLY A 97 -26.47 5.32 -14.88
CA GLY A 97 -26.32 6.36 -15.90
C GLY A 97 -25.46 7.55 -15.47
N ASN A 98 -24.63 7.42 -14.43
CA ASN A 98 -23.75 8.51 -14.02
C ASN A 98 -22.65 8.74 -15.06
N THR A 99 -22.71 9.86 -15.76
CA THR A 99 -21.77 10.23 -16.82
C THR A 99 -20.34 10.40 -16.29
N THR A 100 -20.16 10.98 -15.11
CA THR A 100 -18.85 11.20 -14.51
C THR A 100 -18.17 9.87 -14.20
N ALA A 101 -18.90 8.92 -13.61
CA ALA A 101 -18.40 7.57 -13.32
C ALA A 101 -18.02 6.84 -14.61
N THR A 102 -18.82 6.99 -15.67
CA THR A 102 -18.55 6.39 -16.99
C THR A 102 -17.28 6.96 -17.61
N ILE A 103 -17.12 8.28 -17.60
CA ILE A 103 -15.91 8.96 -18.12
C ILE A 103 -14.67 8.53 -17.31
N PHE A 104 -14.77 8.50 -15.98
CA PHE A 104 -13.67 8.05 -15.12
C PHE A 104 -13.25 6.62 -15.45
N PHE A 105 -14.20 5.71 -15.57
CA PHE A 105 -13.92 4.31 -15.92
C PHE A 105 -13.24 4.20 -17.30
N LEU A 106 -13.74 4.89 -18.31
CA LEU A 106 -13.13 4.90 -19.65
C LEU A 106 -11.72 5.46 -19.63
N LYS A 107 -11.47 6.56 -18.92
CA LYS A 107 -10.13 7.15 -18.77
C LYS A 107 -9.13 6.24 -18.06
N THR A 108 -9.59 5.41 -17.12
CA THR A 108 -8.71 4.52 -16.33
C THR A 108 -8.53 3.15 -16.97
N LYS A 109 -9.61 2.42 -17.18
CA LYS A 109 -9.60 1.04 -17.72
C LYS A 109 -9.63 0.99 -19.26
N GLY A 110 -10.17 2.03 -19.91
CA GLY A 110 -10.31 2.12 -21.35
C GLY A 110 -9.07 2.57 -22.12
N LYS A 111 -7.94 2.84 -21.47
CA LYS A 111 -6.71 3.36 -22.12
C LYS A 111 -6.24 2.52 -23.31
N LYS A 112 -6.29 1.18 -23.19
CA LYS A 112 -5.91 0.25 -24.26
C LYS A 112 -6.82 0.33 -25.50
N ARG A 113 -8.05 0.86 -25.34
CA ARG A 113 -9.03 1.06 -26.43
C ARG A 113 -9.04 2.48 -26.98
N GLY A 114 -8.08 3.33 -26.58
CA GLY A 114 -7.92 4.69 -27.08
C GLY A 114 -8.59 5.79 -26.26
N TYR A 115 -9.22 5.48 -25.11
CA TYR A 115 -9.79 6.48 -24.22
C TYR A 115 -8.70 7.10 -23.35
N ILE A 116 -7.87 7.96 -23.95
CA ILE A 116 -6.80 8.70 -23.29
C ILE A 116 -7.11 10.19 -23.31
N GLU A 117 -6.88 10.85 -22.19
CA GLU A 117 -6.91 12.31 -22.13
C GLU A 117 -5.49 12.81 -22.51
N ARG A 118 -5.37 13.46 -23.66
CA ARG A 118 -4.14 14.14 -24.04
C ARG A 118 -4.19 15.54 -23.49
N GLN A 119 -3.22 15.88 -22.65
CA GLN A 119 -2.93 17.26 -22.29
C GLN A 119 -1.76 17.72 -23.17
N GLU A 120 -2.03 18.64 -24.07
CA GLU A 120 -0.98 19.33 -24.81
C GLU A 120 -0.58 20.56 -23.99
N LEU A 121 0.59 20.48 -23.35
CA LEU A 121 1.20 21.63 -22.70
C LEU A 121 1.93 22.43 -23.77
N THR A 122 1.32 23.53 -24.18
CA THR A 122 1.93 24.46 -25.13
C THR A 122 2.41 25.71 -24.39
N GLY A 123 3.51 26.27 -24.84
CA GLY A 123 4.01 27.56 -24.41
C GLY A 123 3.14 28.72 -24.95
N LYS A 124 3.57 29.94 -24.69
CA LYS A 124 2.94 31.15 -25.25
C LYS A 124 2.84 31.02 -26.77
N ASP A 125 1.69 31.34 -27.32
CA ASP A 125 1.39 31.26 -28.76
C ASP A 125 1.39 29.86 -29.38
N GLY A 126 1.15 28.80 -28.55
CA GLY A 126 1.03 27.43 -29.07
C GLY A 126 2.34 26.71 -29.34
N GLN A 127 3.48 27.27 -28.95
CA GLN A 127 4.79 26.64 -29.14
C GLN A 127 4.98 25.43 -28.21
N ALA A 128 5.68 24.39 -28.68
CA ALA A 128 6.05 23.25 -27.85
C ALA A 128 6.97 23.68 -26.71
N LEU A 129 6.62 23.34 -25.45
CA LEU A 129 7.41 23.72 -24.26
C LEU A 129 8.82 23.12 -24.24
N ASN A 130 9.07 22.05 -25.00
CA ASN A 130 10.33 21.31 -25.04
C ASN A 130 10.85 21.11 -26.46
N GLU A 131 10.66 22.06 -27.37
CA GLU A 131 11.51 22.03 -28.58
C GLU A 131 12.96 22.24 -28.13
N PRO A 132 13.86 21.28 -28.38
CA PRO A 132 15.28 21.53 -28.18
C PRO A 132 15.62 22.76 -29.03
N GLN A 133 16.02 23.85 -28.39
CA GLN A 133 16.48 25.03 -29.12
C GLN A 133 17.55 24.56 -30.13
N LYS A 134 17.21 24.62 -31.41
CA LYS A 134 18.18 24.35 -32.45
C LYS A 134 19.24 25.45 -32.34
N THR A 135 20.27 25.15 -31.58
CA THR A 135 21.41 26.06 -31.45
C THR A 135 22.04 26.18 -32.81
N ASP A 136 22.00 27.39 -33.37
CA ASP A 136 22.61 27.65 -34.65
C ASP A 136 24.14 27.75 -34.51
N TYR A 137 24.79 26.68 -34.86
CA TYR A 137 26.26 26.59 -34.84
C TYR A 137 26.93 27.16 -36.09
N SER A 138 26.17 27.68 -37.08
CA SER A 138 26.73 28.18 -38.34
C SER A 138 27.64 29.40 -38.17
N LYS A 139 27.55 30.09 -37.03
CA LYS A 139 28.35 31.26 -36.68
C LYS A 139 29.65 30.93 -35.94
N LEU A 140 29.87 29.67 -35.58
CA LEU A 140 31.06 29.22 -34.88
C LEU A 140 32.16 28.87 -35.89
N SER A 141 33.38 29.29 -35.60
CA SER A 141 34.55 28.86 -36.33
C SER A 141 34.88 27.38 -36.07
N THR A 142 35.62 26.75 -36.97
CA THR A 142 36.04 25.34 -36.84
C THR A 142 36.67 25.04 -35.48
N LYS A 143 37.49 25.96 -34.97
CA LYS A 143 38.18 25.84 -33.69
C LYS A 143 37.21 25.87 -32.49
N GLU A 144 36.16 26.70 -32.53
CA GLU A 144 35.14 26.78 -31.49
C GLU A 144 34.21 25.54 -31.53
N LEU A 145 33.92 25.00 -32.68
CA LEU A 145 33.20 23.75 -32.85
C LEU A 145 33.97 22.57 -32.27
N GLU A 146 35.28 22.46 -32.49
CA GLU A 146 36.12 21.43 -31.90
C GLU A 146 36.16 21.51 -30.39
N GLN A 147 36.25 22.72 -29.82
CA GLN A 147 36.21 22.94 -28.38
C GLN A 147 34.86 22.52 -27.78
N LEU A 148 33.75 22.91 -28.39
CA LEU A 148 32.41 22.53 -27.96
C LEU A 148 32.22 21.01 -28.01
N TYR A 149 32.66 20.35 -29.08
CA TYR A 149 32.60 18.90 -29.21
C TYR A 149 33.43 18.19 -28.14
N GLY A 150 34.59 18.71 -27.79
CA GLY A 150 35.43 18.20 -26.73
C GLY A 150 34.76 18.31 -25.34
N LEU A 151 34.03 19.40 -25.06
CA LEU A 151 33.29 19.59 -23.83
C LEU A 151 32.08 18.66 -23.74
N LEU A 152 31.31 18.53 -24.80
CA LEU A 152 30.16 17.63 -24.87
C LEU A 152 30.55 16.16 -24.67
N ARG A 153 31.70 15.76 -25.25
CA ARG A 153 32.21 14.39 -25.06
C ARG A 153 32.61 14.11 -23.62
N LYS A 154 33.19 15.09 -22.91
CA LYS A 154 33.51 14.94 -21.47
C LYS A 154 32.25 14.86 -20.60
N ALA A 155 31.23 15.64 -20.91
CA ALA A 155 29.96 15.63 -20.16
C ALA A 155 29.14 14.33 -20.31
N ASN A 156 29.36 13.54 -21.37
CA ASN A 156 28.66 12.26 -21.59
C ASN A 156 29.46 11.03 -21.11
N THR A 157 30.59 11.21 -20.42
CA THR A 157 31.47 10.12 -19.99
C THR A 157 31.37 9.84 -18.46
N ASP A 158 30.53 10.56 -17.74
CA ASP A 158 30.12 10.32 -16.34
C ASP A 158 28.72 9.68 -16.34
#